data_06025ad2a452062caa6ada401652ea96
#
_entry.id   06025ad2a452062caa6ada401652ea96
#
_cell.length_a   1.000
_cell.length_b   1.000
_cell.length_c   1.000
_cell.angle_alpha   90.00
_cell.angle_beta   90.00
_cell.angle_gamma   90.00
#
_symmetry.space_group_name_H-M   'P 1'
#
loop_
_entity.id
_entity.type
_entity.pdbx_description
1 polymer ?
#
loop_
_entity_poly.entity_id
_entity_poly.type
_entity_poly.pdbx_seq_one_letter_code
_entity_poly.pdbx_strand_id
1 'polypeptide(L)'
;MSKVVDYFMHPQSPWSCLGHDELRRICALHNADIHMKPIDLGNKVFPVSGGLPLAKRAPQRQDYRFVELERWRAKREVPINLRPKFFPANADTACRLIIAADKLHGADAALGLAGRLMRATWCEERNVADDHTLRAVLHE
;
A
#
# COMPACT_ATOMS: atom_id res chain seq x y z
N MET A 1 15.07 -15.23 20.17
CA MET A 1 15.22 -14.24 19.09
C MET A 1 13.81 -13.85 18.62
N SER A 2 13.49 -12.56 18.56
CA SER A 2 12.23 -12.11 17.96
C SER A 2 12.26 -12.41 16.46
N LYS A 3 11.13 -12.82 15.93
CA LYS A 3 10.97 -12.98 14.47
C LYS A 3 10.75 -11.61 13.87
N VAL A 4 11.40 -11.31 12.76
CA VAL A 4 11.25 -10.03 12.05
C VAL A 4 10.80 -10.28 10.62
N VAL A 5 9.81 -9.51 10.16
CA VAL A 5 9.31 -9.52 8.81
C VAL A 5 9.58 -8.16 8.17
N ASP A 6 10.41 -8.13 7.12
CA ASP A 6 10.59 -6.94 6.29
C ASP A 6 9.38 -6.77 5.36
N TYR A 7 8.62 -5.71 5.57
CA TYR A 7 7.43 -5.42 4.80
C TYR A 7 7.70 -4.37 3.72
N PHE A 8 8.04 -4.87 2.53
CA PHE A 8 8.18 -4.03 1.34
C PHE A 8 6.81 -3.70 0.76
N MET A 9 6.44 -2.42 0.73
CA MET A 9 5.11 -1.98 0.32
C MET A 9 5.12 -0.66 -0.45
N HIS A 10 4.03 -0.39 -1.15
CA HIS A 10 3.79 0.90 -1.80
C HIS A 10 2.30 1.28 -1.66
N PRO A 11 1.96 2.52 -1.24
CA PRO A 11 0.57 2.94 -1.01
C PRO A 11 -0.32 2.83 -2.25
N GLN A 12 0.26 2.96 -3.44
CA GLN A 12 -0.45 2.82 -4.71
C GLN A 12 -0.63 1.35 -5.14
N SER A 13 -0.15 0.38 -4.37
CA SER A 13 -0.37 -1.02 -4.69
C SER A 13 -1.69 -1.52 -4.09
N PRO A 14 -2.65 -1.98 -4.89
CA PRO A 14 -3.87 -2.60 -4.36
C PRO A 14 -3.56 -3.90 -3.62
N TRP A 15 -2.49 -4.58 -4.01
CA TRP A 15 -2.03 -5.80 -3.35
C TRP A 15 -1.49 -5.52 -1.95
N SER A 16 -0.78 -4.38 -1.77
CA SER A 16 -0.38 -3.92 -0.44
C SER A 16 -1.61 -3.60 0.41
N CYS A 17 -2.61 -2.91 -0.15
CA CYS A 17 -3.86 -2.58 0.55
C CYS A 17 -4.62 -3.85 0.97
N LEU A 18 -4.79 -4.81 0.06
CA LEU A 18 -5.50 -6.07 0.31
C LEU A 18 -4.79 -6.99 1.30
N GLY A 19 -3.46 -6.92 1.37
CA GLY A 19 -2.65 -7.78 2.23
C GLY A 19 -2.28 -7.17 3.58
N HIS A 20 -2.45 -5.87 3.78
CA HIS A 20 -1.92 -5.13 4.92
C HIS A 20 -2.42 -5.63 6.28
N ASP A 21 -3.73 -5.69 6.45
CA ASP A 21 -4.33 -6.11 7.72
C ASP A 21 -4.08 -7.58 8.00
N GLU A 22 -4.07 -8.41 6.95
CA GLU A 22 -3.75 -9.84 7.08
C GLU A 22 -2.29 -10.07 7.49
N LEU A 23 -1.35 -9.31 6.94
CA LEU A 23 0.05 -9.37 7.36
C LEU A 23 0.19 -9.02 8.85
N ARG A 24 -0.45 -7.94 9.30
CA ARG A 24 -0.45 -7.51 10.71
C ARG A 24 -1.03 -8.61 11.60
N ARG A 25 -2.16 -9.20 11.21
CA ARG A 25 -2.81 -10.30 11.95
C ARG A 25 -1.88 -11.52 12.07
N ILE A 26 -1.23 -11.93 10.97
CA ILE A 26 -0.31 -13.08 10.98
C ILE A 26 0.92 -12.78 11.85
N CYS A 27 1.51 -11.60 11.72
CA CYS A 27 2.67 -11.23 12.52
C CYS A 27 2.34 -11.20 14.03
N ALA A 28 1.18 -10.64 14.40
CA ALA A 28 0.73 -10.65 15.79
C ALA A 28 0.51 -12.07 16.31
N LEU A 29 -0.11 -12.96 15.53
CA LEU A 29 -0.35 -14.35 15.91
C LEU A 29 0.96 -15.12 16.19
N HIS A 30 2.02 -14.76 15.48
CA HIS A 30 3.32 -15.43 15.57
C HIS A 30 4.37 -14.68 16.38
N ASN A 31 4.00 -13.60 17.07
CA ASN A 31 4.90 -12.72 17.82
C ASN A 31 6.09 -12.29 16.94
N ALA A 32 5.79 -11.77 15.75
CA ALA A 32 6.76 -11.28 14.79
C ALA A 32 6.68 -9.75 14.68
N ASP A 33 7.84 -9.10 14.76
CA ASP A 33 7.97 -7.66 14.52
C ASP A 33 7.90 -7.35 13.02
N ILE A 34 7.34 -6.19 12.66
CA ILE A 34 7.26 -5.76 11.27
C ILE A 34 8.16 -4.55 11.07
N HIS A 35 9.11 -4.68 10.14
CA HIS A 35 9.92 -3.55 9.68
C HIS A 35 9.31 -2.99 8.40
N MET A 36 8.78 -1.76 8.48
CA MET A 36 8.20 -1.06 7.34
C MET A 36 9.27 -0.63 6.34
N LYS A 37 9.09 -1.01 5.08
CA LYS A 37 10.01 -0.64 3.98
C LYS A 37 9.21 -0.13 2.77
N PRO A 38 8.74 1.13 2.80
CA PRO A 38 8.15 1.75 1.61
C PRO A 38 9.18 1.77 0.48
N ILE A 39 8.77 1.35 -0.72
CA ILE A 39 9.65 1.21 -1.89
C ILE A 39 9.20 2.13 -3.03
N ASP A 40 10.13 2.61 -3.82
CA ASP A 40 9.86 3.25 -5.10
C ASP A 40 9.67 2.17 -6.19
N LEU A 41 8.43 1.68 -6.27
CA LEU A 41 8.07 0.57 -7.13
C LEU A 41 8.29 0.89 -8.61
N GLY A 42 7.91 2.10 -9.04
CA GLY A 42 7.94 2.51 -10.44
C GLY A 42 9.33 2.79 -10.97
N ASN A 43 10.13 3.56 -10.22
CA ASN A 43 11.42 4.06 -10.72
C ASN A 43 12.61 3.17 -10.32
N LYS A 44 12.49 2.40 -9.25
CA LYS A 44 13.60 1.59 -8.73
C LYS A 44 13.39 0.09 -8.90
N VAL A 45 12.18 -0.43 -8.65
CA VAL A 45 11.94 -1.87 -8.69
C VAL A 45 11.63 -2.36 -10.09
N PHE A 46 10.68 -1.76 -10.80
CA PHE A 46 10.29 -2.22 -12.15
C PHE A 46 11.46 -2.26 -13.15
N PRO A 47 12.37 -1.27 -13.21
CA PRO A 47 13.48 -1.31 -14.17
C PRO A 47 14.43 -2.50 -13.99
N VAL A 48 14.58 -3.01 -12.77
CA VAL A 48 15.53 -4.10 -12.46
C VAL A 48 14.86 -5.46 -12.32
N SER A 49 13.54 -5.50 -12.09
CA SER A 49 12.79 -6.75 -11.90
C SER A 49 12.09 -7.26 -13.16
N GLY A 50 12.17 -6.52 -14.28
CA GLY A 50 11.39 -6.81 -15.48
C GLY A 50 9.90 -6.47 -15.35
N GLY A 51 9.48 -5.82 -14.25
CA GLY A 51 8.11 -5.34 -14.06
C GLY A 51 7.78 -4.20 -15.02
N LEU A 52 6.50 -4.11 -15.40
CA LEU A 52 6.00 -3.03 -16.24
C LEU A 52 4.94 -2.21 -15.50
N PRO A 53 4.97 -0.87 -15.64
CA PRO A 53 3.85 -0.03 -15.27
C PRO A 53 2.54 -0.54 -15.90
N LEU A 54 1.43 -0.40 -15.18
CA LEU A 54 0.15 -0.97 -15.59
C LEU A 54 -0.24 -0.61 -17.04
N ALA A 55 -0.12 0.66 -17.41
CA ALA A 55 -0.44 1.14 -18.75
C ALA A 55 0.42 0.55 -19.90
N LYS A 56 1.59 -0.01 -19.56
CA LYS A 56 2.51 -0.65 -20.52
C LYS A 56 2.31 -2.17 -20.63
N ARG A 57 1.43 -2.75 -19.83
CA ARG A 57 1.12 -4.19 -19.87
C ARG A 57 0.17 -4.50 -21.03
N ALA A 58 0.26 -5.72 -21.56
CA ALA A 58 -0.68 -6.20 -22.58
C ALA A 58 -2.14 -6.06 -22.07
N PRO A 59 -3.10 -5.70 -22.95
CA PRO A 59 -4.50 -5.50 -22.56
C PRO A 59 -5.09 -6.66 -21.77
N GLN A 60 -4.83 -7.89 -22.19
CA GLN A 60 -5.31 -9.10 -21.51
C GLN A 60 -4.80 -9.20 -20.06
N ARG A 61 -3.58 -8.71 -19.80
CA ARG A 61 -3.01 -8.65 -18.45
C ARG A 61 -3.65 -7.56 -17.60
N GLN A 62 -4.03 -6.45 -18.22
CA GLN A 62 -4.76 -5.37 -17.55
C GLN A 62 -6.17 -5.83 -17.17
N ASP A 63 -6.87 -6.52 -18.06
CA ASP A 63 -8.22 -7.04 -17.81
C ASP A 63 -8.21 -8.13 -16.74
N TYR A 64 -7.28 -9.07 -16.83
CA TYR A 64 -7.15 -10.14 -15.82
C TYR A 64 -6.86 -9.58 -14.42
N ARG A 65 -6.12 -8.47 -14.32
CA ARG A 65 -5.89 -7.79 -13.05
C ARG A 65 -7.21 -7.45 -12.33
N PHE A 66 -8.24 -7.00 -13.05
CA PHE A 66 -9.53 -6.69 -12.43
C PHE A 66 -10.22 -7.93 -11.90
N VAL A 67 -10.13 -9.05 -12.60
CA VAL A 67 -10.66 -10.35 -12.12
C VAL A 67 -9.99 -10.77 -10.83
N GLU A 68 -8.66 -10.65 -10.75
CA GLU A 68 -7.92 -10.96 -9.53
C GLU A 68 -8.26 -10.02 -8.38
N LEU A 69 -8.31 -8.70 -8.63
CA LEU A 69 -8.67 -7.72 -7.62
C LEU A 69 -10.08 -7.98 -7.04
N GLU A 70 -11.04 -8.33 -7.89
CA GLU A 70 -12.39 -8.68 -7.44
C GLU A 70 -12.40 -9.90 -6.52
N ARG A 71 -11.68 -10.97 -6.90
CA ARG A 71 -11.55 -12.17 -6.08
C ARG A 71 -10.90 -11.90 -4.73
N TRP A 72 -9.82 -11.14 -4.72
CA TRP A 72 -9.10 -10.83 -3.49
C TRP A 72 -9.85 -9.83 -2.62
N ARG A 73 -10.54 -8.86 -3.22
CA ARG A 73 -11.46 -7.96 -2.53
C ARG A 73 -12.51 -8.73 -1.72
N ALA A 74 -13.16 -9.68 -2.37
CA ALA A 74 -14.15 -10.53 -1.73
C ALA A 74 -13.53 -11.42 -0.64
N LYS A 75 -12.40 -12.09 -0.94
CA LYS A 75 -11.74 -13.00 0.00
C LYS A 75 -11.21 -12.30 1.26
N ARG A 76 -10.72 -11.06 1.12
CA ARG A 76 -10.15 -10.28 2.22
C ARG A 76 -11.16 -9.37 2.89
N GLU A 77 -12.36 -9.25 2.35
CA GLU A 77 -13.41 -8.33 2.82
C GLU A 77 -12.94 -6.87 2.92
N VAL A 78 -12.01 -6.48 2.02
CA VAL A 78 -11.50 -5.11 1.93
C VAL A 78 -12.21 -4.41 0.78
N PRO A 79 -13.00 -3.33 1.02
CA PRO A 79 -13.87 -2.72 0.01
C PRO A 79 -13.11 -1.78 -0.94
N ILE A 80 -12.06 -2.30 -1.60
CA ILE A 80 -11.32 -1.48 -2.56
C ILE A 80 -12.17 -1.15 -3.79
N ASN A 81 -12.01 0.06 -4.31
CA ASN A 81 -12.50 0.43 -5.63
C ASN A 81 -11.58 -0.16 -6.70
N LEU A 82 -12.13 -0.85 -7.68
CA LEU A 82 -11.31 -1.46 -8.74
C LEU A 82 -10.71 -0.40 -9.67
N ARG A 83 -11.34 0.77 -9.76
CA ARG A 83 -10.93 1.92 -10.57
C ARG A 83 -11.01 3.21 -9.75
N PRO A 84 -10.14 3.38 -8.74
CA PRO A 84 -10.20 4.57 -7.89
C PRO A 84 -9.90 5.84 -8.69
N LYS A 85 -10.58 6.92 -8.33
CA LYS A 85 -10.58 8.21 -9.05
C LYS A 85 -9.18 8.80 -9.20
N PHE A 86 -8.33 8.66 -8.18
CA PHE A 86 -7.01 9.26 -8.13
C PHE A 86 -5.87 8.24 -8.32
N PHE A 87 -6.12 7.18 -9.07
CA PHE A 87 -5.09 6.19 -9.39
C PHE A 87 -4.75 6.21 -10.90
N PRO A 88 -3.47 6.22 -11.25
CA PRO A 88 -2.29 6.37 -10.38
C PRO A 88 -2.06 7.81 -9.94
N ALA A 89 -1.56 7.99 -8.71
CA ALA A 89 -1.12 9.28 -8.17
C ALA A 89 0.33 9.19 -7.69
N ASN A 90 1.01 10.34 -7.55
CA ASN A 90 2.34 10.35 -6.93
C ASN A 90 2.21 10.10 -5.43
N ALA A 91 2.80 9.02 -4.93
CA ALA A 91 2.78 8.65 -3.52
C ALA A 91 4.14 8.87 -2.81
N ASP A 92 5.07 9.61 -3.40
CA ASP A 92 6.41 9.82 -2.82
C ASP A 92 6.34 10.49 -1.44
N THR A 93 5.52 11.54 -1.31
CA THR A 93 5.31 12.21 -0.02
C THR A 93 4.65 11.27 0.98
N ALA A 94 3.66 10.50 0.57
CA ALA A 94 3.02 9.50 1.42
C ALA A 94 4.04 8.45 1.93
N CYS A 95 4.92 7.95 1.07
CA CYS A 95 5.99 7.03 1.47
C CYS A 95 6.95 7.67 2.47
N ARG A 96 7.35 8.94 2.25
CA ARG A 96 8.22 9.67 3.19
C ARG A 96 7.56 9.88 4.54
N LEU A 97 6.26 10.14 4.58
CA LEU A 97 5.50 10.27 5.83
C LEU A 97 5.47 8.94 6.61
N ILE A 98 5.30 7.81 5.94
CA ILE A 98 5.38 6.48 6.57
C ILE A 98 6.77 6.26 7.19
N ILE A 99 7.83 6.58 6.45
CA ILE A 99 9.22 6.47 6.94
C ILE A 99 9.46 7.40 8.13
N ALA A 100 8.95 8.63 8.08
CA ALA A 100 9.05 9.58 9.17
C ALA A 100 8.29 9.10 10.41
N ALA A 101 7.10 8.56 10.24
CA ALA A 101 6.31 7.98 11.33
C ALA A 101 7.04 6.83 12.01
N ASP A 102 7.68 5.95 11.24
CA ASP A 102 8.48 4.85 11.78
C ASP A 102 9.65 5.38 12.64
N LYS A 103 10.40 6.36 12.12
CA LYS A 103 11.56 6.92 12.81
C LYS A 103 11.20 7.71 14.07
N LEU A 104 10.07 8.41 14.07
CA LEU A 104 9.68 9.31 15.16
C LEU A 104 8.80 8.63 16.21
N HIS A 105 7.99 7.67 15.79
CA HIS A 105 6.93 7.09 16.62
C HIS A 105 6.90 5.54 16.61
N GLY A 106 7.79 4.90 15.83
CA GLY A 106 7.93 3.46 15.77
C GLY A 106 7.02 2.75 14.77
N ALA A 107 7.21 1.45 14.66
CA ALA A 107 6.61 0.59 13.64
C ALA A 107 5.06 0.61 13.65
N ASP A 108 4.43 0.64 14.82
CA ASP A 108 2.97 0.64 14.92
C ASP A 108 2.36 1.91 14.34
N ALA A 109 2.98 3.07 14.57
CA ALA A 109 2.55 4.34 13.98
C ALA A 109 2.70 4.32 12.46
N ALA A 110 3.81 3.80 11.95
CA ALA A 110 4.06 3.64 10.52
C ALA A 110 3.05 2.69 9.86
N LEU A 111 2.77 1.55 10.48
CA LEU A 111 1.76 0.58 10.03
C LEU A 111 0.36 1.19 10.01
N GLY A 112 -0.02 1.89 11.07
CA GLY A 112 -1.30 2.59 11.13
C GLY A 112 -1.44 3.62 10.01
N LEU A 113 -0.44 4.48 9.83
CA LEU A 113 -0.43 5.50 8.78
C LEU A 113 -0.46 4.88 7.37
N ALA A 114 0.33 3.83 7.12
CA ALA A 114 0.33 3.12 5.84
C ALA A 114 -1.05 2.55 5.51
N GLY A 115 -1.71 1.94 6.48
CA GLY A 115 -3.07 1.43 6.32
C GLY A 115 -4.07 2.53 5.95
N ARG A 116 -4.05 3.68 6.65
CA ARG A 116 -4.92 4.83 6.34
C ARG A 116 -4.66 5.39 4.95
N LEU A 117 -3.40 5.57 4.54
CA LEU A 117 -3.04 6.07 3.21
C LEU A 117 -3.49 5.13 2.08
N MET A 118 -3.36 3.82 2.28
CA MET A 118 -3.88 2.84 1.32
C MET A 118 -5.39 2.85 1.23
N ARG A 119 -6.11 2.94 2.36
CA ARG A 119 -7.58 3.07 2.38
C ARG A 119 -8.04 4.37 1.73
N ALA A 120 -7.36 5.49 2.02
CA ALA A 120 -7.64 6.78 1.38
C ALA A 120 -7.62 6.67 -0.15
N THR A 121 -6.61 6.00 -0.72
CA THR A 121 -6.51 5.78 -2.17
C THR A 121 -7.56 4.79 -2.67
N TRP A 122 -7.65 3.62 -2.05
CA TRP A 122 -8.33 2.46 -2.63
C TRP A 122 -9.79 2.33 -2.20
N CYS A 123 -10.17 2.88 -1.04
CA CYS A 123 -11.52 2.73 -0.51
C CYS A 123 -12.31 4.04 -0.41
N GLU A 124 -11.63 5.19 -0.31
CA GLU A 124 -12.24 6.46 0.08
C GLU A 124 -12.17 7.54 -1.02
N GLU A 125 -11.64 7.21 -2.20
CA GLU A 125 -11.53 8.14 -3.35
C GLU A 125 -10.77 9.43 -3.00
N ARG A 126 -9.72 9.35 -2.18
CA ARG A 126 -8.90 10.50 -1.76
C ARG A 126 -7.57 10.53 -2.50
N ASN A 127 -7.09 11.74 -2.81
CA ASN A 127 -5.84 11.94 -3.54
C ASN A 127 -4.63 12.02 -2.58
N VAL A 128 -3.87 10.94 -2.45
CA VAL A 128 -2.66 10.92 -1.60
C VAL A 128 -1.44 11.66 -2.20
N ALA A 129 -1.60 12.29 -3.37
CA ALA A 129 -0.62 13.25 -3.89
C ALA A 129 -0.90 14.68 -3.41
N ASP A 130 -2.05 14.93 -2.78
CA ASP A 130 -2.48 16.24 -2.33
C ASP A 130 -2.12 16.46 -0.86
N ASP A 131 -1.47 17.58 -0.56
CA ASP A 131 -1.02 17.91 0.80
C ASP A 131 -2.16 18.07 1.80
N HIS A 132 -3.31 18.58 1.37
CA HIS A 132 -4.48 18.71 2.24
C HIS A 132 -4.98 17.32 2.65
N THR A 133 -5.08 16.39 1.70
CA THR A 133 -5.45 15.00 1.96
C THR A 133 -4.45 14.33 2.91
N LEU A 134 -3.14 14.51 2.68
CA LEU A 134 -2.11 13.94 3.53
C LEU A 134 -2.19 14.47 4.97
N ARG A 135 -2.39 15.78 5.15
CA ARG A 135 -2.59 16.39 6.48
C ARG A 135 -3.82 15.81 7.18
N ALA A 136 -4.94 15.69 6.47
CA ALA A 136 -6.15 15.09 7.05
C ALA A 136 -5.92 13.66 7.53
N VAL A 137 -5.26 12.82 6.71
CA VAL A 137 -4.93 11.43 7.08
C VAL A 137 -3.98 11.34 8.28
N LEU A 138 -3.09 12.33 8.47
CA LEU A 138 -2.19 12.36 9.63
C LEU A 138 -2.93 12.66 10.94
N HIS A 139 -4.06 13.36 10.89
CA HIS A 139 -4.87 13.72 12.07
C HIS A 139 -5.90 12.63 12.46
N GLU A 140 -6.08 11.61 11.66
CA GLU A 140 -6.93 10.44 11.95
C GLU A 140 -6.21 9.42 12.84
#